data_4285ec51a6e6a6012539ab64868885e7
#
_entry.id   4285ec51a6e6a6012539ab64868885e7
#
_cell.length_a   1.000
_cell.length_b   1.000
_cell.length_c   1.000
_cell.angle_alpha   90.00
_cell.angle_beta   90.00
_cell.angle_gamma   90.00
#
_symmetry.space_group_name_H-M   'P 1'
#
loop_
_entity.id
_entity.type
_entity.pdbx_description
1 polymer ?
#
loop_
_entity_poly.entity_id
_entity_poly.type
_entity_poly.pdbx_seq_one_letter_code
_entity_poly.pdbx_strand_id
1 'polypeptide(L)'
;MSLEIHQNIKNKLKYFYDIRKIPNILFNGSSGSGKSYIVNEFMNLIYDDDKEKIQNLAMFVNCSHGKGIKFIRDELKMFAKSHINSNGGNTFKSIILFNCDKLTTDAQSALRRCIELFSHNTRFFITVEDKNKLLRPILSRFCEIYIPEPENIINLYKYNILQNFNIEDNKQKRLDYLKRNIQQTILINQNDETFNYEINENELFEFIVKIYEKGYSALDLINLIENNLIYVDEDIKYEILIAFEKIRKEFRNEKMLIFFIINFIWLDSRFNLENMTFM
;
A
#
# COMPACT_ATOMS: atom_id res chain seq x y z
N MET A 1 10.96 -12.50 -10.22
CA MET A 1 11.91 -11.64 -9.48
C MET A 1 11.65 -11.82 -8.00
N SER A 2 12.61 -12.36 -7.24
CA SER A 2 12.54 -12.35 -5.78
C SER A 2 12.87 -10.94 -5.31
N LEU A 3 11.90 -10.26 -4.69
CA LEU A 3 12.15 -8.96 -4.09
C LEU A 3 13.12 -9.15 -2.92
N GLU A 4 14.27 -8.52 -2.95
CA GLU A 4 15.24 -8.49 -1.85
C GLU A 4 14.76 -7.58 -0.71
N ILE A 5 13.60 -7.92 -0.16
CA ILE A 5 12.96 -7.14 0.90
C ILE A 5 13.15 -7.86 2.23
N HIS A 6 13.40 -7.10 3.30
CA HIS A 6 13.49 -7.60 4.66
C HIS A 6 14.61 -8.63 4.92
N GLN A 7 15.76 -8.47 4.27
CA GLN A 7 16.89 -9.40 4.41
C GLN A 7 17.32 -9.62 5.87
N ASN A 8 17.32 -8.58 6.68
CA ASN A 8 17.63 -8.68 8.11
C ASN A 8 16.65 -9.58 8.88
N ILE A 9 15.38 -9.55 8.50
CA ILE A 9 14.34 -10.39 9.13
C ILE A 9 14.50 -11.84 8.67
N LYS A 10 14.75 -12.06 7.37
CA LYS A 10 15.02 -13.39 6.82
C LYS A 10 16.24 -14.03 7.47
N ASN A 11 17.30 -13.27 7.70
CA ASN A 11 18.49 -13.74 8.39
C ASN A 11 18.19 -14.17 9.85
N LYS A 12 17.35 -13.40 10.57
CA LYS A 12 16.89 -13.78 11.92
C LYS A 12 16.07 -15.06 11.91
N LEU A 13 15.16 -15.22 10.96
CA LEU A 13 14.34 -16.42 10.83
C LEU A 13 15.19 -17.65 10.48
N LYS A 14 16.16 -17.47 9.57
CA LYS A 14 17.14 -18.50 9.23
C LYS A 14 17.97 -18.92 10.44
N TYR A 15 18.39 -17.97 11.27
CA TYR A 15 19.10 -18.28 12.52
C TYR A 15 18.28 -19.16 13.47
N PHE A 16 16.96 -18.90 13.64
CA PHE A 16 16.09 -19.77 14.43
C PHE A 16 15.99 -21.20 13.86
N TYR A 17 15.97 -21.30 12.54
CA TYR A 17 15.96 -22.58 11.84
C TYR A 17 17.27 -23.35 12.05
N ASP A 18 18.41 -22.70 11.86
CA ASP A 18 19.74 -23.29 11.97
C ASP A 18 20.02 -23.85 13.39
N ILE A 19 19.57 -23.12 14.42
CA ILE A 19 19.70 -23.56 15.84
C ILE A 19 18.66 -24.63 16.21
N ARG A 20 17.69 -24.91 15.34
CA ARG A 20 16.55 -25.79 15.59
C ARG A 20 15.71 -25.41 16.82
N LYS A 21 15.70 -24.13 17.18
CA LYS A 21 14.91 -23.58 18.29
C LYS A 21 13.97 -22.49 17.75
N ILE A 22 12.87 -22.91 17.15
CA ILE A 22 11.87 -22.00 16.59
C ILE A 22 10.85 -21.66 17.68
N PRO A 23 10.76 -20.40 18.14
CA PRO A 23 9.75 -19.97 19.09
C PRO A 23 8.39 -19.73 18.40
N ASN A 24 7.36 -19.45 19.20
CA ASN A 24 6.16 -18.83 18.67
C ASN A 24 6.49 -17.38 18.23
N ILE A 25 6.09 -16.98 17.03
CA ILE A 25 6.48 -15.67 16.47
C ILE A 25 5.25 -14.84 16.15
N LEU A 26 5.28 -13.59 16.60
CA LEU A 26 4.33 -12.53 16.25
C LEU A 26 4.95 -11.61 15.21
N PHE A 27 4.38 -11.57 14.03
CA PHE A 27 4.75 -10.62 12.97
C PHE A 27 3.84 -9.40 13.02
N ASN A 28 4.40 -8.27 13.41
CA ASN A 28 3.70 -7.00 13.53
C ASN A 28 4.16 -6.03 12.46
N GLY A 29 3.23 -5.28 11.84
CA GLY A 29 3.56 -4.26 10.84
C GLY A 29 2.31 -3.77 10.12
N SER A 30 2.45 -2.67 9.37
CA SER A 30 1.37 -2.07 8.60
C SER A 30 0.79 -3.01 7.52
N SER A 31 -0.40 -2.70 7.05
CA SER A 31 -0.99 -3.42 5.90
C SER A 31 -0.09 -3.29 4.67
N GLY A 32 0.18 -4.40 3.97
CA GLY A 32 1.04 -4.40 2.79
C GLY A 32 2.54 -4.38 3.06
N SER A 33 3.00 -4.48 4.32
CA SER A 33 4.43 -4.55 4.66
C SER A 33 5.12 -5.87 4.27
N GLY A 34 4.36 -6.89 3.83
CA GLY A 34 4.92 -8.18 3.42
C GLY A 34 4.88 -9.28 4.49
N LYS A 35 4.11 -9.10 5.59
CA LYS A 35 3.97 -10.10 6.65
C LYS A 35 3.67 -11.51 6.13
N SER A 36 2.64 -11.64 5.30
CA SER A 36 2.23 -12.94 4.76
C SER A 36 3.29 -13.56 3.84
N TYR A 37 4.02 -12.74 3.10
CA TYR A 37 5.11 -13.21 2.25
C TYR A 37 6.24 -13.81 3.10
N ILE A 38 6.69 -13.10 4.14
CA ILE A 38 7.74 -13.57 5.05
C ILE A 38 7.34 -14.86 5.76
N VAL A 39 6.08 -14.92 6.23
CA VAL A 39 5.56 -16.13 6.90
C VAL A 39 5.56 -17.33 5.95
N ASN A 40 5.09 -17.16 4.71
CA ASN A 40 5.08 -18.23 3.72
C ASN A 40 6.50 -18.70 3.36
N GLU A 41 7.41 -17.74 3.15
CA GLU A 41 8.81 -18.04 2.89
C GLU A 41 9.47 -18.81 4.08
N PHE A 42 9.13 -18.42 5.31
CA PHE A 42 9.59 -19.11 6.48
C PHE A 42 9.01 -20.52 6.62
N MET A 43 7.75 -20.74 6.25
CA MET A 43 7.15 -22.07 6.20
C MET A 43 7.83 -22.96 5.17
N ASN A 44 8.13 -22.42 3.98
CA ASN A 44 8.90 -23.14 2.97
C ASN A 44 10.28 -23.55 3.48
N LEU A 45 10.97 -22.66 4.20
CA LEU A 45 12.25 -22.96 4.82
C LEU A 45 12.14 -24.07 5.88
N ILE A 46 11.11 -24.04 6.76
CA ILE A 46 10.93 -25.04 7.83
C ILE A 46 10.65 -26.42 7.27
N TYR A 47 9.91 -26.51 6.17
CA TYR A 47 9.45 -27.77 5.59
C TYR A 47 10.19 -28.16 4.31
N ASP A 48 11.34 -27.52 4.02
CA ASP A 48 12.23 -27.81 2.88
C ASP A 48 11.51 -27.73 1.52
N ASP A 49 10.61 -26.75 1.34
CA ASP A 49 9.77 -26.57 0.15
C ASP A 49 8.87 -27.78 -0.22
N ASP A 50 8.72 -28.74 0.69
CA ASP A 50 7.89 -29.92 0.50
C ASP A 50 6.41 -29.60 0.73
N LYS A 51 5.65 -29.52 -0.37
CA LYS A 51 4.24 -29.20 -0.35
C LYS A 51 3.37 -30.18 0.43
N GLU A 52 3.71 -31.46 0.41
CA GLU A 52 2.98 -32.49 1.16
C GLU A 52 3.19 -32.32 2.68
N LYS A 53 4.41 -32.02 3.10
CA LYS A 53 4.68 -31.73 4.52
C LYS A 53 3.96 -30.47 4.97
N ILE A 54 3.98 -29.40 4.16
CA ILE A 54 3.28 -28.15 4.47
C ILE A 54 1.77 -28.40 4.61
N GLN A 55 1.17 -29.17 3.71
CA GLN A 55 -0.27 -29.46 3.75
C GLN A 55 -0.66 -30.29 4.99
N ASN A 56 0.19 -31.21 5.43
CA ASN A 56 -0.09 -32.10 6.57
C ASN A 56 0.29 -31.50 7.93
N LEU A 57 1.34 -30.67 7.98
CA LEU A 57 1.92 -30.16 9.23
C LEU A 57 1.69 -28.66 9.45
N ALA A 58 1.22 -27.91 8.46
CA ALA A 58 0.94 -26.50 8.60
C ALA A 58 -0.55 -26.22 8.39
N MET A 59 -1.14 -25.46 9.30
CA MET A 59 -2.53 -25.00 9.21
C MET A 59 -2.56 -23.49 9.03
N PHE A 60 -3.08 -23.04 7.88
CA PHE A 60 -3.23 -21.62 7.55
C PHE A 60 -4.66 -21.14 7.79
N VAL A 61 -4.81 -20.10 8.58
CA VAL A 61 -6.12 -19.54 8.95
C VAL A 61 -6.11 -18.05 8.83
N ASN A 62 -7.11 -17.50 8.15
CA ASN A 62 -7.37 -16.06 8.15
C ASN A 62 -8.47 -15.71 9.16
N CYS A 63 -8.12 -14.91 10.16
CA CYS A 63 -9.03 -14.51 11.23
C CYS A 63 -9.99 -13.38 10.82
N SER A 64 -9.78 -12.74 9.66
CA SER A 64 -10.69 -11.70 9.15
C SER A 64 -12.08 -12.20 8.77
N HIS A 65 -12.23 -13.51 8.53
CA HIS A 65 -13.49 -14.12 8.08
C HIS A 65 -14.40 -14.57 9.24
N GLY A 66 -14.45 -13.82 10.34
CA GLY A 66 -15.35 -14.11 11.43
C GLY A 66 -15.09 -15.44 12.16
N LYS A 67 -13.84 -15.92 12.16
CA LYS A 67 -13.44 -17.11 12.90
C LYS A 67 -13.62 -16.88 14.40
N GLY A 68 -14.65 -17.46 14.94
CA GLY A 68 -15.06 -17.31 16.33
C GLY A 68 -14.37 -18.28 17.28
N ILE A 69 -14.77 -18.22 18.55
CA ILE A 69 -14.27 -19.07 19.62
C ILE A 69 -14.44 -20.57 19.33
N LYS A 70 -15.51 -20.98 18.63
CA LYS A 70 -15.77 -22.38 18.25
C LYS A 70 -14.66 -22.92 17.35
N PHE A 71 -14.27 -22.16 16.33
CA PHE A 71 -13.19 -22.53 15.44
C PHE A 71 -11.89 -22.84 16.19
N ILE A 72 -11.53 -21.97 17.14
CA ILE A 72 -10.30 -22.14 17.93
C ILE A 72 -10.40 -23.36 18.85
N ARG A 73 -11.56 -23.61 19.45
CA ARG A 73 -11.75 -24.73 20.36
C ARG A 73 -11.79 -26.08 19.64
N ASP A 74 -12.40 -26.12 18.49
CA ASP A 74 -12.69 -27.37 17.80
C ASP A 74 -11.61 -27.66 16.75
N GLU A 75 -11.49 -26.84 15.71
CA GLU A 75 -10.59 -27.12 14.58
C GLU A 75 -9.11 -27.00 14.96
N LEU A 76 -8.70 -25.88 15.59
CA LEU A 76 -7.32 -25.67 16.01
C LEU A 76 -6.86 -26.74 17.02
N LYS A 77 -7.72 -27.06 17.98
CA LYS A 77 -7.42 -28.04 18.99
C LYS A 77 -7.33 -29.46 18.41
N MET A 78 -8.21 -29.82 17.48
CA MET A 78 -8.14 -31.09 16.77
C MET A 78 -6.84 -31.21 15.97
N PHE A 79 -6.50 -30.19 15.20
CA PHE A 79 -5.22 -30.17 14.46
C PHE A 79 -4.01 -30.28 15.38
N ALA A 80 -3.95 -29.52 16.47
CA ALA A 80 -2.84 -29.57 17.42
C ALA A 80 -2.73 -30.95 18.15
N LYS A 81 -3.86 -31.62 18.37
CA LYS A 81 -3.89 -32.96 19.03
C LYS A 81 -3.54 -34.13 18.10
N SER A 82 -3.80 -34.00 16.80
CA SER A 82 -3.53 -35.12 15.88
C SER A 82 -2.04 -35.52 15.93
N HIS A 83 -1.78 -36.81 15.89
CA HIS A 83 -0.39 -37.31 15.98
C HIS A 83 0.40 -36.96 14.71
N ILE A 84 1.68 -36.67 14.88
CA ILE A 84 2.64 -36.55 13.79
C ILE A 84 3.23 -37.92 13.58
N ASN A 85 3.07 -38.52 12.42
CA ASN A 85 3.83 -39.69 12.02
C ASN A 85 5.26 -39.25 11.70
N SER A 86 6.07 -39.06 12.73
CA SER A 86 7.46 -38.64 12.59
C SER A 86 8.33 -39.86 12.32
N ASN A 87 8.64 -40.10 11.08
CA ASN A 87 9.74 -40.99 10.71
C ASN A 87 11.08 -40.30 11.06
N GLY A 88 11.40 -40.22 12.36
CA GLY A 88 12.77 -39.94 12.81
C GLY A 88 13.28 -38.51 12.83
N GLY A 89 12.44 -37.46 12.64
CA GLY A 89 12.86 -36.04 12.70
C GLY A 89 12.14 -35.25 13.79
N ASN A 90 12.76 -34.19 14.31
CA ASN A 90 12.15 -33.22 15.21
C ASN A 90 11.12 -32.36 14.43
N THR A 91 10.05 -32.96 13.94
CA THR A 91 8.98 -32.27 13.24
C THR A 91 7.95 -31.77 14.26
N PHE A 92 7.62 -30.50 14.18
CA PHE A 92 6.53 -29.88 14.93
C PHE A 92 5.46 -29.42 13.96
N LYS A 93 4.25 -29.18 14.45
CA LYS A 93 3.18 -28.58 13.66
C LYS A 93 3.26 -27.06 13.70
N SER A 94 2.89 -26.43 12.61
CA SER A 94 2.79 -24.98 12.50
C SER A 94 1.34 -24.56 12.37
N ILE A 95 0.90 -23.63 13.21
CA ILE A 95 -0.40 -22.98 13.10
C ILE A 95 -0.16 -21.51 12.76
N ILE A 96 -0.60 -21.12 11.58
CA ILE A 96 -0.43 -19.79 11.04
C ILE A 96 -1.76 -19.04 11.07
N LEU A 97 -1.84 -17.97 11.86
CA LEU A 97 -3.03 -17.14 11.99
C LEU A 97 -2.77 -15.77 11.38
N PHE A 98 -3.40 -15.47 10.24
CA PHE A 98 -3.36 -14.17 9.62
C PHE A 98 -4.41 -13.24 10.23
N ASN A 99 -4.06 -11.96 10.38
CA ASN A 99 -4.94 -10.90 10.89
C ASN A 99 -5.55 -11.24 12.27
N CYS A 100 -4.71 -11.69 13.18
CA CYS A 100 -5.13 -12.14 14.50
C CYS A 100 -5.72 -11.03 15.39
N ASP A 101 -5.45 -9.77 15.05
CA ASP A 101 -6.05 -8.56 15.66
C ASP A 101 -7.55 -8.40 15.37
N LYS A 102 -8.11 -9.21 14.47
CA LYS A 102 -9.57 -9.27 14.20
C LYS A 102 -10.33 -10.27 15.07
N LEU A 103 -9.60 -11.04 15.89
CA LEU A 103 -10.24 -11.99 16.82
C LEU A 103 -10.91 -11.26 17.99
N THR A 104 -12.07 -11.76 18.39
CA THR A 104 -12.75 -11.30 19.62
C THR A 104 -11.94 -11.64 20.87
N THR A 105 -12.15 -10.92 21.97
CA THR A 105 -11.46 -11.15 23.25
C THR A 105 -11.64 -12.58 23.76
N ASP A 106 -12.84 -13.17 23.59
CA ASP A 106 -13.13 -14.55 23.98
C ASP A 106 -12.37 -15.56 23.10
N ALA A 107 -12.28 -15.30 21.80
CA ALA A 107 -11.49 -16.12 20.89
C ALA A 107 -9.98 -16.04 21.22
N GLN A 108 -9.50 -14.87 21.54
CA GLN A 108 -8.11 -14.67 22.00
C GLN A 108 -7.84 -15.41 23.32
N SER A 109 -8.76 -15.40 24.27
CA SER A 109 -8.65 -16.12 25.53
C SER A 109 -8.63 -17.64 25.32
N ALA A 110 -9.40 -18.16 24.36
CA ALA A 110 -9.35 -19.56 23.96
C ALA A 110 -8.03 -19.91 23.26
N LEU A 111 -7.53 -19.03 22.39
CA LEU A 111 -6.25 -19.18 21.70
C LEU A 111 -5.08 -19.26 22.71
N ARG A 112 -5.08 -18.41 23.74
CA ARG A 112 -4.12 -18.45 24.82
C ARG A 112 -4.02 -19.87 25.43
N ARG A 113 -5.15 -20.46 25.74
CA ARG A 113 -5.18 -21.82 26.31
C ARG A 113 -4.64 -22.87 25.35
N CYS A 114 -4.94 -22.74 24.06
CA CYS A 114 -4.38 -23.62 23.02
C CYS A 114 -2.85 -23.50 22.94
N ILE A 115 -2.31 -22.28 22.98
CA ILE A 115 -0.86 -22.05 22.97
C ILE A 115 -0.20 -22.72 24.19
N GLU A 116 -0.77 -22.52 25.39
CA GLU A 116 -0.23 -23.10 26.62
C GLU A 116 -0.21 -24.64 26.59
N LEU A 117 -1.27 -25.26 26.09
CA LEU A 117 -1.42 -26.72 26.07
C LEU A 117 -0.54 -27.40 25.01
N PHE A 118 -0.33 -26.77 23.85
CA PHE A 118 0.29 -27.41 22.69
C PHE A 118 1.66 -26.85 22.31
N SER A 119 2.25 -25.96 23.09
CA SER A 119 3.55 -25.35 22.81
C SER A 119 4.71 -26.36 22.74
N HIS A 120 4.54 -27.58 23.26
CA HIS A 120 5.54 -28.62 23.22
C HIS A 120 5.70 -29.26 21.83
N ASN A 121 4.61 -29.38 21.05
CA ASN A 121 4.60 -30.07 19.75
C ASN A 121 4.12 -29.15 18.58
N THR A 122 3.66 -27.94 18.87
CA THR A 122 3.10 -27.02 17.90
C THR A 122 3.73 -25.64 18.06
N ARG A 123 4.01 -24.97 16.95
CA ARG A 123 4.46 -23.57 16.92
C ARG A 123 3.38 -22.72 16.31
N PHE A 124 3.18 -21.56 16.91
CA PHE A 124 2.18 -20.58 16.49
C PHE A 124 2.87 -19.39 15.83
N PHE A 125 2.43 -19.06 14.63
CA PHE A 125 2.87 -17.91 13.87
C PHE A 125 1.68 -17.01 13.64
N ILE A 126 1.70 -15.80 14.18
CA ILE A 126 0.57 -14.89 14.07
C ILE A 126 0.97 -13.59 13.37
N THR A 127 0.10 -13.07 12.51
CA THR A 127 0.29 -11.77 11.89
C THR A 127 -0.74 -10.79 12.42
N VAL A 128 -0.31 -9.56 12.70
CA VAL A 128 -1.16 -8.47 13.16
C VAL A 128 -0.77 -7.15 12.50
N GLU A 129 -1.73 -6.26 12.36
CA GLU A 129 -1.47 -4.87 11.98
C GLU A 129 -1.25 -4.01 13.22
N ASP A 130 -2.06 -4.24 14.25
CA ASP A 130 -1.96 -3.53 15.52
C ASP A 130 -1.87 -4.52 16.68
N LYS A 131 -0.68 -4.59 17.28
CA LYS A 131 -0.42 -5.46 18.44
C LYS A 131 -1.22 -5.08 19.69
N ASN A 132 -1.66 -3.81 19.81
CA ASN A 132 -2.40 -3.35 20.98
C ASN A 132 -3.81 -3.97 21.05
N LYS A 133 -4.31 -4.51 19.95
CA LYS A 133 -5.58 -5.24 19.92
C LYS A 133 -5.48 -6.66 20.47
N LEU A 134 -4.25 -7.15 20.69
CA LEU A 134 -4.03 -8.45 21.31
C LEU A 134 -3.94 -8.33 22.83
N LEU A 135 -4.47 -9.35 23.51
CA LEU A 135 -4.37 -9.45 24.95
C LEU A 135 -2.90 -9.61 25.38
N ARG A 136 -2.47 -8.86 26.41
CA ARG A 136 -1.11 -8.94 26.97
C ARG A 136 -0.65 -10.37 27.29
N PRO A 137 -1.50 -11.27 27.84
CA PRO A 137 -1.11 -12.66 28.08
C PRO A 137 -0.79 -13.45 26.81
N ILE A 138 -1.27 -13.07 25.65
CA ILE A 138 -0.86 -13.66 24.37
C ILE A 138 0.51 -13.12 23.97
N LEU A 139 0.67 -11.78 23.95
CA LEU A 139 1.91 -11.13 23.57
C LEU A 139 3.13 -11.69 24.34
N SER A 140 2.98 -11.94 25.63
CA SER A 140 4.07 -12.47 26.48
C SER A 140 4.58 -13.86 26.08
N ARG A 141 3.90 -14.58 25.21
CA ARG A 141 4.24 -15.94 24.75
C ARG A 141 4.84 -15.99 23.35
N PHE A 142 5.01 -14.83 22.74
CA PHE A 142 5.51 -14.69 21.37
C PHE A 142 6.81 -13.90 21.33
N CYS A 143 7.70 -14.31 20.46
CA CYS A 143 8.81 -13.48 20.00
C CYS A 143 8.26 -12.46 18.98
N GLU A 144 8.31 -11.20 19.31
CA GLU A 144 7.82 -10.13 18.41
C GLU A 144 8.86 -9.79 17.34
N ILE A 145 8.45 -9.80 16.09
CA ILE A 145 9.23 -9.34 14.94
C ILE A 145 8.43 -8.23 14.24
N TYR A 146 8.97 -7.03 14.27
CA TYR A 146 8.41 -5.91 13.52
C TYR A 146 8.84 -5.98 12.07
N ILE A 147 7.87 -5.84 11.15
CA ILE A 147 8.08 -5.80 9.71
C ILE A 147 7.80 -4.38 9.24
N PRO A 148 8.85 -3.58 8.96
CA PRO A 148 8.69 -2.22 8.45
C PRO A 148 8.11 -2.23 7.03
N GLU A 149 7.60 -1.09 6.61
CA GLU A 149 7.32 -0.87 5.20
C GLU A 149 8.63 -0.82 4.42
N PRO A 150 8.68 -1.41 3.22
CA PRO A 150 9.88 -1.36 2.40
C PRO A 150 10.14 0.08 1.93
N GLU A 151 11.35 0.58 2.15
CA GLU A 151 11.73 1.98 1.89
C GLU A 151 11.53 2.41 0.43
N ASN A 152 11.72 1.50 -0.53
CA ASN A 152 11.64 1.79 -1.96
C ASN A 152 10.28 1.45 -2.59
N ILE A 153 9.36 0.86 -1.83
CA ILE A 153 8.06 0.39 -2.33
C ILE A 153 7.01 0.78 -1.28
N ILE A 154 6.22 1.79 -1.60
CA ILE A 154 5.26 2.39 -0.67
C ILE A 154 4.31 1.36 -0.03
N ASN A 155 4.04 0.25 -0.71
CA ASN A 155 3.20 -0.83 -0.19
C ASN A 155 3.27 -2.03 -1.16
N LEU A 156 3.60 -3.22 -0.69
CA LEU A 156 3.70 -4.42 -1.55
C LEU A 156 2.38 -4.80 -2.20
N TYR A 157 1.26 -4.56 -1.55
CA TYR A 157 -0.06 -4.78 -2.14
C TYR A 157 -0.29 -3.83 -3.31
N LYS A 158 0.01 -2.54 -3.14
CA LYS A 158 -0.06 -1.54 -4.20
C LYS A 158 0.92 -1.86 -5.33
N TYR A 159 2.14 -2.28 -5.00
CA TYR A 159 3.14 -2.71 -5.98
C TYR A 159 2.65 -3.90 -6.84
N ASN A 160 2.07 -4.93 -6.22
CA ASN A 160 1.52 -6.07 -6.94
C ASN A 160 0.36 -5.68 -7.86
N ILE A 161 -0.52 -4.76 -7.40
CA ILE A 161 -1.59 -4.23 -8.24
C ILE A 161 -1.01 -3.45 -9.43
N LEU A 162 -0.03 -2.57 -9.19
CA LEU A 162 0.62 -1.78 -10.22
C LEU A 162 1.27 -2.67 -11.29
N GLN A 163 1.98 -3.73 -10.87
CA GLN A 163 2.60 -4.71 -11.77
C GLN A 163 1.57 -5.50 -12.58
N ASN A 164 0.54 -6.03 -11.94
CA ASN A 164 -0.45 -6.87 -12.60
C ASN A 164 -1.30 -6.11 -13.63
N PHE A 165 -1.54 -4.83 -13.39
CA PHE A 165 -2.38 -4.00 -14.26
C PHE A 165 -1.59 -3.01 -15.13
N ASN A 166 -0.26 -3.04 -15.11
CA ASN A 166 0.62 -2.10 -15.83
C ASN A 166 0.21 -0.62 -15.61
N ILE A 167 -0.19 -0.29 -14.38
CA ILE A 167 -0.77 1.03 -14.05
C ILE A 167 0.27 2.14 -14.24
N GLU A 168 1.55 1.86 -13.97
CA GLU A 168 2.63 2.85 -14.16
C GLU A 168 2.78 3.25 -15.62
N ASP A 169 2.80 2.28 -16.56
CA ASP A 169 2.85 2.55 -17.99
C ASP A 169 1.61 3.35 -18.46
N ASN A 170 0.44 3.01 -17.93
CA ASN A 170 -0.79 3.71 -18.25
C ASN A 170 -0.81 5.13 -17.65
N LYS A 171 -0.28 5.32 -16.45
CA LYS A 171 -0.15 6.64 -15.83
C LYS A 171 0.78 7.53 -16.64
N GLN A 172 1.93 7.01 -17.06
CA GLN A 172 2.89 7.76 -17.89
C GLN A 172 2.26 8.15 -19.23
N LYS A 173 1.60 7.21 -19.93
CA LYS A 173 0.89 7.50 -21.19
C LYS A 173 -0.20 8.55 -21.03
N ARG A 174 -0.91 8.54 -19.90
CA ARG A 174 -1.92 9.56 -19.58
C ARG A 174 -1.29 10.94 -19.39
N LEU A 175 -0.20 11.02 -18.63
CA LEU A 175 0.53 12.29 -18.42
C LEU A 175 1.13 12.81 -19.73
N ASP A 176 1.71 11.93 -20.56
CA ASP A 176 2.23 12.32 -21.89
C ASP A 176 1.11 12.82 -22.82
N TYR A 177 -0.05 12.21 -22.78
CA TYR A 177 -1.22 12.70 -23.53
C TYR A 177 -1.64 14.09 -23.06
N LEU A 178 -1.76 14.30 -21.74
CA LEU A 178 -2.13 15.59 -21.16
C LEU A 178 -1.09 16.66 -21.52
N LYS A 179 0.20 16.36 -21.37
CA LYS A 179 1.31 17.23 -21.76
C LYS A 179 1.22 17.66 -23.21
N ARG A 180 1.06 16.71 -24.15
CA ARG A 180 0.96 17.02 -25.60
C ARG A 180 -0.22 17.93 -25.91
N ASN A 181 -1.39 17.65 -25.33
CA ASN A 181 -2.57 18.48 -25.59
C ASN A 181 -2.41 19.90 -25.04
N ILE A 182 -1.86 20.05 -23.83
CA ILE A 182 -1.59 21.37 -23.26
C ILE A 182 -0.57 22.14 -24.12
N GLN A 183 0.53 21.47 -24.50
CA GLN A 183 1.56 22.08 -25.34
C GLN A 183 1.01 22.50 -26.71
N GLN A 184 0.17 21.68 -27.33
CA GLN A 184 -0.48 22.05 -28.60
C GLN A 184 -1.40 23.26 -28.44
N THR A 185 -2.17 23.32 -27.37
CA THR A 185 -3.08 24.42 -27.12
C THR A 185 -2.35 25.74 -26.78
N ILE A 186 -1.22 25.61 -26.02
CA ILE A 186 -0.42 26.79 -25.64
C ILE A 186 0.53 27.23 -26.78
N LEU A 187 1.19 26.29 -27.50
CA LEU A 187 2.20 26.60 -28.52
C LEU A 187 1.60 27.12 -29.84
N ILE A 188 0.35 26.79 -30.15
CA ILE A 188 -0.32 27.36 -31.33
C ILE A 188 -0.39 28.89 -31.21
N ASN A 189 -0.37 29.42 -29.99
CA ASN A 189 -0.51 30.85 -29.73
C ASN A 189 0.82 31.61 -29.58
N GLN A 190 1.97 30.90 -29.55
CA GLN A 190 3.29 31.57 -29.46
C GLN A 190 3.94 31.87 -30.81
N ASN A 191 3.43 31.35 -31.92
CA ASN A 191 4.03 31.48 -33.24
C ASN A 191 3.53 32.68 -34.05
N ASP A 192 2.49 33.41 -33.59
CA ASP A 192 2.02 34.63 -34.24
C ASP A 192 2.60 35.86 -33.54
N GLU A 193 3.54 36.53 -34.18
CA GLU A 193 4.21 37.77 -33.73
C GLU A 193 3.28 38.97 -33.56
N THR A 194 1.98 38.79 -33.74
CA THR A 194 0.97 39.81 -33.48
C THR A 194 0.17 39.42 -32.26
N PHE A 195 0.53 39.98 -31.13
CA PHE A 195 -0.13 39.85 -29.81
C PHE A 195 -1.58 40.36 -29.82
N ASN A 196 -2.48 39.68 -30.49
CA ASN A 196 -3.93 39.84 -30.32
C ASN A 196 -4.46 38.50 -29.81
N TYR A 197 -4.41 38.33 -28.48
CA TYR A 197 -5.04 37.20 -27.79
C TYR A 197 -6.57 37.36 -27.79
N GLU A 198 -7.21 37.13 -28.90
CA GLU A 198 -8.59 36.68 -28.91
C GLU A 198 -8.61 35.15 -28.85
N ILE A 199 -8.19 34.63 -27.70
CA ILE A 199 -8.46 33.21 -27.41
C ILE A 199 -9.96 33.11 -27.25
N ASN A 200 -10.55 32.27 -28.08
CA ASN A 200 -11.97 32.02 -28.04
C ASN A 200 -12.23 31.29 -26.68
N GLU A 201 -12.74 32.01 -25.68
CA GLU A 201 -13.03 31.46 -24.35
C GLU A 201 -13.83 30.16 -24.44
N ASN A 202 -14.63 30.01 -25.49
CA ASN A 202 -15.39 28.82 -25.79
C ASN A 202 -14.49 27.61 -26.11
N GLU A 203 -13.42 27.79 -26.89
CA GLU A 203 -12.49 26.72 -27.24
C GLU A 203 -11.70 26.24 -26.01
N LEU A 204 -11.30 27.19 -25.17
CA LEU A 204 -10.67 26.88 -23.90
C LEU A 204 -11.59 26.05 -22.99
N PHE A 205 -12.84 26.49 -22.90
CA PHE A 205 -13.81 25.77 -22.06
C PHE A 205 -14.12 24.37 -22.60
N GLU A 206 -14.26 24.21 -23.92
CA GLU A 206 -14.42 22.90 -24.56
C GLU A 206 -13.20 21.99 -24.29
N PHE A 207 -11.99 22.54 -24.34
CA PHE A 207 -10.77 21.82 -24.03
C PHE A 207 -10.76 21.33 -22.58
N ILE A 208 -11.15 22.17 -21.62
CA ILE A 208 -11.23 21.83 -20.21
C ILE A 208 -12.28 20.74 -19.94
N VAL A 209 -13.44 20.86 -20.56
CA VAL A 209 -14.50 19.84 -20.47
C VAL A 209 -13.98 18.51 -20.99
N LYS A 210 -13.28 18.49 -22.12
CA LYS A 210 -12.68 17.29 -22.71
C LYS A 210 -11.62 16.63 -21.82
N ILE A 211 -10.78 17.44 -21.16
CA ILE A 211 -9.78 16.92 -20.19
C ILE A 211 -10.49 16.32 -18.98
N TYR A 212 -11.47 17.02 -18.43
CA TYR A 212 -12.23 16.52 -17.28
C TYR A 212 -13.00 15.23 -17.59
N GLU A 213 -13.66 15.14 -18.76
CA GLU A 213 -14.37 13.91 -19.17
C GLU A 213 -13.47 12.72 -19.38
N LYS A 214 -12.20 12.94 -19.72
CA LYS A 214 -11.16 11.90 -19.75
C LYS A 214 -10.62 11.52 -18.38
N GLY A 215 -11.14 12.13 -17.32
CA GLY A 215 -10.80 11.81 -15.92
C GLY A 215 -9.47 12.39 -15.45
N TYR A 216 -9.03 13.51 -16.01
CA TYR A 216 -7.91 14.30 -15.49
C TYR A 216 -8.38 15.24 -14.40
N SER A 217 -7.56 15.43 -13.38
CA SER A 217 -7.78 16.35 -12.27
C SER A 217 -6.85 17.55 -12.34
N ALA A 218 -7.16 18.58 -11.57
CA ALA A 218 -6.28 19.72 -11.37
C ALA A 218 -4.92 19.30 -10.79
N LEU A 219 -4.89 18.26 -9.94
CA LEU A 219 -3.65 17.70 -9.40
C LEU A 219 -2.75 17.12 -10.49
N ASP A 220 -3.29 16.54 -11.55
CA ASP A 220 -2.48 16.03 -12.67
C ASP A 220 -1.77 17.19 -13.40
N LEU A 221 -2.45 18.35 -13.54
CA LEU A 221 -1.85 19.57 -14.10
C LEU A 221 -0.74 20.11 -13.19
N ILE A 222 -0.98 20.21 -11.90
CA ILE A 222 0.01 20.67 -10.93
C ILE A 222 1.24 19.76 -10.93
N ASN A 223 1.06 18.45 -10.99
CA ASN A 223 2.17 17.49 -11.11
C ASN A 223 3.04 17.73 -12.37
N LEU A 224 2.42 18.09 -13.50
CA LEU A 224 3.15 18.43 -14.73
C LEU A 224 3.98 19.71 -14.58
N ILE A 225 3.44 20.71 -13.88
CA ILE A 225 4.12 21.98 -13.61
C ILE A 225 5.25 21.79 -12.60
N GLU A 226 4.99 21.10 -11.50
CA GLU A 226 5.94 20.83 -10.44
C GLU A 226 7.20 20.10 -10.97
N ASN A 227 6.99 19.12 -11.82
CA ASN A 227 8.07 18.29 -12.41
C ASN A 227 8.72 18.95 -13.65
N ASN A 228 8.44 20.20 -13.96
CA ASN A 228 8.98 20.93 -15.12
C ASN A 228 8.70 20.21 -16.47
N LEU A 229 7.61 19.47 -16.56
CA LEU A 229 7.22 18.76 -17.78
C LEU A 229 6.55 19.68 -18.80
N ILE A 230 6.05 20.83 -18.36
CA ILE A 230 5.57 21.94 -19.16
C ILE A 230 6.50 23.12 -18.89
N TYR A 231 6.88 23.85 -19.94
CA TYR A 231 7.72 25.05 -19.79
C TYR A 231 6.85 26.17 -19.22
N VAL A 232 7.16 26.58 -18.01
CA VAL A 232 6.59 27.72 -17.30
C VAL A 232 7.74 28.40 -16.58
N ASP A 233 7.79 29.72 -16.60
CA ASP A 233 8.82 30.46 -15.89
C ASP A 233 8.81 30.13 -14.39
N GLU A 234 9.98 30.10 -13.76
CA GLU A 234 10.10 29.66 -12.37
C GLU A 234 9.24 30.51 -11.41
N ASP A 235 9.21 31.81 -11.62
CA ASP A 235 8.43 32.71 -10.77
C ASP A 235 6.92 32.41 -10.88
N ILE A 236 6.43 32.26 -12.10
CA ILE A 236 5.03 31.90 -12.40
C ILE A 236 4.69 30.52 -11.84
N LYS A 237 5.61 29.57 -11.94
CA LYS A 237 5.44 28.22 -11.38
C LYS A 237 5.16 28.28 -9.88
N TYR A 238 5.95 29.01 -9.11
CA TYR A 238 5.75 29.11 -7.65
C TYR A 238 4.45 29.87 -7.32
N GLU A 239 4.11 30.89 -8.08
CA GLU A 239 2.84 31.59 -7.92
C GLU A 239 1.63 30.67 -8.14
N ILE A 240 1.65 29.84 -9.20
CA ILE A 240 0.61 28.85 -9.46
C ILE A 240 0.48 27.85 -8.33
N LEU A 241 1.60 27.32 -7.81
CA LEU A 241 1.58 26.35 -6.72
C LEU A 241 0.99 26.95 -5.43
N ILE A 242 1.35 28.18 -5.10
CA ILE A 242 0.82 28.90 -3.93
C ILE A 242 -0.68 29.23 -4.12
N ALA A 243 -1.05 29.72 -5.30
CA ALA A 243 -2.44 30.01 -5.61
C ALA A 243 -3.31 28.74 -5.54
N PHE A 244 -2.83 27.63 -6.10
CA PHE A 244 -3.52 26.35 -6.06
C PHE A 244 -3.79 25.87 -4.63
N GLU A 245 -2.79 25.93 -3.74
CA GLU A 245 -2.96 25.50 -2.34
C GLU A 245 -3.99 26.34 -1.56
N LYS A 246 -4.12 27.62 -1.90
CA LYS A 246 -5.13 28.50 -1.31
C LYS A 246 -6.53 28.17 -1.86
N ILE A 247 -6.67 28.07 -3.17
CA ILE A 247 -7.94 28.06 -3.88
C ILE A 247 -8.58 26.67 -3.92
N ARG A 248 -7.80 25.59 -3.92
CA ARG A 248 -8.33 24.21 -4.04
C ARG A 248 -9.37 23.85 -2.98
N LYS A 249 -9.36 24.53 -1.84
CA LYS A 249 -10.33 24.30 -0.75
C LYS A 249 -11.66 25.01 -0.96
N GLU A 250 -11.65 26.05 -1.79
CA GLU A 250 -12.81 26.90 -2.06
C GLU A 250 -13.61 26.40 -3.25
N PHE A 251 -12.93 25.88 -4.27
CA PHE A 251 -13.59 25.33 -5.45
C PHE A 251 -14.21 23.95 -5.17
N ARG A 252 -15.53 23.88 -5.31
CA ARG A 252 -16.25 22.60 -5.24
C ARG A 252 -16.32 21.88 -6.59
N ASN A 253 -16.09 22.61 -7.68
CA ASN A 253 -16.16 22.10 -9.05
C ASN A 253 -14.76 21.98 -9.63
N GLU A 254 -14.35 20.74 -9.91
CA GLU A 254 -13.04 20.42 -10.46
C GLU A 254 -12.79 21.07 -11.83
N LYS A 255 -13.82 21.20 -12.67
CA LYS A 255 -13.70 21.87 -13.98
C LYS A 255 -13.28 23.34 -13.81
N MET A 256 -13.85 24.02 -12.82
CA MET A 256 -13.50 25.41 -12.53
C MET A 256 -12.08 25.54 -11.97
N LEU A 257 -11.64 24.57 -11.20
CA LEU A 257 -10.27 24.54 -10.69
C LEU A 257 -9.27 24.32 -11.82
N ILE A 258 -9.56 23.40 -12.75
CA ILE A 258 -8.77 23.18 -13.97
C ILE A 258 -8.74 24.46 -14.82
N PHE A 259 -9.91 25.11 -15.01
CA PHE A 259 -10.02 26.37 -15.73
C PHE A 259 -9.12 27.44 -15.12
N PHE A 260 -9.18 27.58 -13.81
CA PHE A 260 -8.35 28.56 -13.08
C PHE A 260 -6.86 28.34 -13.33
N ILE A 261 -6.37 27.10 -13.21
CA ILE A 261 -4.95 26.79 -13.41
C ILE A 261 -4.51 27.08 -14.84
N ILE A 262 -5.28 26.64 -15.83
CA ILE A 262 -4.93 26.82 -17.24
C ILE A 262 -4.98 28.32 -17.58
N ASN A 263 -5.96 29.04 -17.09
CA ASN A 263 -6.08 30.47 -17.28
C ASN A 263 -4.94 31.26 -16.65
N PHE A 264 -4.49 30.82 -15.46
CA PHE A 264 -3.36 31.43 -14.78
C PHE A 264 -2.04 31.20 -15.53
N ILE A 265 -1.83 30.01 -16.12
CA ILE A 265 -0.66 29.71 -16.97
C ILE A 265 -0.69 30.59 -18.23
N TRP A 266 -1.86 30.90 -18.75
CA TRP A 266 -2.05 31.55 -20.05
C TRP A 266 -2.06 33.07 -20.01
N LEU A 267 -2.68 33.65 -18.99
CA LEU A 267 -2.84 35.11 -18.87
C LEU A 267 -1.62 35.83 -18.33
N ASP A 268 -0.48 35.06 -18.13
CA ASP A 268 0.80 35.63 -17.74
C ASP A 268 0.67 36.72 -16.67
N SER A 269 0.92 36.37 -15.40
CA SER A 269 1.37 37.24 -14.30
C SER A 269 0.71 38.65 -14.10
N ARG A 270 -0.31 39.02 -14.84
CA ARG A 270 -0.98 40.35 -14.68
C ARG A 270 -1.98 40.38 -13.52
N PHE A 271 -2.32 39.24 -12.96
CA PHE A 271 -3.09 39.15 -11.71
C PHE A 271 -2.14 39.11 -10.53
N ASN A 272 -1.79 40.30 -10.02
CA ASN A 272 -1.19 40.35 -8.68
C ASN A 272 -2.09 39.65 -7.70
N LEU A 273 -1.57 38.59 -7.05
CA LEU A 273 -2.25 37.84 -5.98
C LEU A 273 -2.80 38.76 -4.87
N GLU A 274 -2.27 39.96 -4.74
CA GLU A 274 -2.72 41.00 -3.80
C GLU A 274 -4.14 41.50 -4.09
N ASN A 275 -4.63 41.38 -5.32
CA ASN A 275 -5.97 41.82 -5.71
C ASN A 275 -7.04 40.72 -5.59
N MET A 276 -6.67 39.50 -5.25
CA MET A 276 -7.64 38.46 -4.95
C MET A 276 -8.09 38.55 -3.48
N THR A 277 -8.93 39.55 -3.20
CA THR A 277 -9.73 39.57 -1.96
C THR A 277 -10.85 38.55 -2.12
N PHE A 278 -10.67 37.37 -1.56
CA PHE A 278 -11.72 36.37 -1.44
C PHE A 278 -12.75 36.88 -0.42
N MET A 279 -14.02 37.00 -0.85
CA MET A 279 -15.17 37.22 0.04
C MET A 279 -15.49 35.98 0.82
#